data_55a63d696ac17c4efc1aebaea6455928
#
_entry.id   55a63d696ac17c4efc1aebaea6455928
#
_cell.length_a   1.000
_cell.length_b   1.000
_cell.length_c   1.000
_cell.angle_alpha   90.00
_cell.angle_beta   90.00
_cell.angle_gamma   90.00
#
_symmetry.space_group_name_H-M   'P 1'
#
loop_
_entity.id
_entity.type
_entity.pdbx_description
1 polymer ?
#
loop_
_entity_poly.entity_id
_entity_poly.type
_entity_poly.pdbx_seq_one_letter_code
_entity_poly.pdbx_strand_id
1 'polypeptide(L)'
;MQVTKVDLPLATLPEAMKSAAALIDKGKTDEAKVVLYTALNTLVISEERIPLPILRAQALIAQAITDDASNEDKKKEVLALLDNAEYQLIMAEELGYGDRDREYEELNKTIKELKKSVKDNGDSQALFEKFKTKLADFKKRIAS
;
A
#
# COMPACT_ATOMS: atom_id res chain seq x y z
N MET A 1 -0.22 -1.54 -11.97
CA MET A 1 -0.89 -2.75 -11.46
C MET A 1 -2.25 -2.35 -10.92
N GLN A 2 -3.30 -3.02 -11.35
CA GLN A 2 -4.66 -2.80 -10.87
C GLN A 2 -4.93 -3.80 -9.74
N VAL A 3 -5.30 -3.30 -8.57
CA VAL A 3 -5.66 -4.12 -7.42
C VAL A 3 -7.14 -3.91 -7.18
N THR A 4 -7.92 -4.96 -7.32
CA THR A 4 -9.35 -4.95 -6.98
C THR A 4 -9.49 -5.41 -5.54
N LYS A 5 -9.91 -4.51 -4.66
CA LYS A 5 -10.32 -4.85 -3.30
C LYS A 5 -11.83 -5.07 -3.27
N VAL A 6 -12.23 -6.20 -2.76
CA VAL A 6 -13.62 -6.48 -2.43
C VAL A 6 -13.74 -6.44 -0.91
N ASP A 7 -14.30 -5.37 -0.38
CA ASP A 7 -14.62 -5.28 1.04
C ASP A 7 -15.96 -5.97 1.28
N LEU A 8 -15.90 -7.17 1.85
CA LEU A 8 -17.04 -7.89 2.38
C LEU A 8 -17.26 -7.42 3.82
N PRO A 9 -18.42 -6.86 4.16
CA PRO A 9 -18.77 -6.67 5.57
C PRO A 9 -18.99 -8.07 6.18
N LEU A 10 -17.92 -8.60 6.77
CA LEU A 10 -17.85 -9.98 7.30
C LEU A 10 -18.92 -10.29 8.35
N ALA A 11 -19.52 -9.27 8.98
CA ALA A 11 -20.58 -9.44 9.96
C ALA A 11 -21.97 -9.58 9.31
N THR A 12 -22.25 -8.89 8.23
CA THR A 12 -23.59 -8.83 7.61
C THR A 12 -23.89 -10.02 6.68
N LEU A 13 -22.88 -10.60 6.03
CA LEU A 13 -23.09 -11.72 5.11
C LEU A 13 -23.51 -13.01 5.81
N PRO A 14 -22.84 -13.48 6.87
CA PRO A 14 -23.26 -14.65 7.63
C PRO A 14 -24.65 -14.50 8.25
N GLU A 15 -24.99 -13.32 8.76
CA GLU A 15 -26.32 -13.04 9.32
C GLU A 15 -27.41 -13.04 8.23
N ALA A 16 -27.13 -12.45 7.07
CA ALA A 16 -28.02 -12.48 5.93
C ALA A 16 -28.25 -13.91 5.41
N MET A 17 -27.21 -14.72 5.32
CA MET A 17 -27.31 -16.12 4.92
C MET A 17 -28.15 -16.93 5.92
N LYS A 18 -27.94 -16.74 7.22
CA LYS A 18 -28.71 -17.40 8.28
C LYS A 18 -30.18 -16.99 8.27
N SER A 19 -30.45 -15.70 8.07
CA SER A 19 -31.82 -15.17 7.95
C SER A 19 -32.51 -15.68 6.71
N ALA A 20 -31.81 -15.73 5.56
CA ALA A 20 -32.35 -16.27 4.32
C ALA A 20 -32.68 -17.78 4.43
N ALA A 21 -31.81 -18.57 5.05
CA ALA A 21 -32.06 -19.98 5.29
C ALA A 21 -33.31 -20.18 6.15
N ALA A 22 -33.47 -19.45 7.24
CA ALA A 22 -34.65 -19.51 8.10
C ALA A 22 -35.95 -19.10 7.39
N LEU A 23 -35.88 -18.18 6.40
CA LEU A 23 -37.02 -17.79 5.57
C LEU A 23 -37.37 -18.88 4.55
N ILE A 24 -36.38 -19.54 3.96
CA ILE A 24 -36.60 -20.68 3.04
C ILE A 24 -37.28 -21.85 3.76
N ASP A 25 -36.84 -22.18 4.97
CA ASP A 25 -37.46 -23.21 5.80
C ASP A 25 -38.92 -22.96 6.12
N LYS A 26 -39.32 -21.67 6.13
CA LYS A 26 -40.71 -21.24 6.33
C LYS A 26 -41.49 -21.09 5.00
N GLY A 27 -40.89 -21.46 3.88
CA GLY A 27 -41.50 -21.32 2.56
C GLY A 27 -41.55 -19.90 2.00
N LYS A 28 -40.84 -18.93 2.64
CA LYS A 28 -40.82 -17.51 2.29
C LYS A 28 -39.64 -17.16 1.36
N THR A 29 -39.65 -17.81 0.18
CA THR A 29 -38.53 -17.73 -0.78
C THR A 29 -38.26 -16.31 -1.31
N ASP A 30 -39.31 -15.52 -1.53
CA ASP A 30 -39.15 -14.16 -2.06
C ASP A 30 -38.58 -13.22 -1.00
N GLU A 31 -38.97 -13.36 0.26
CA GLU A 31 -38.37 -12.60 1.37
C GLU A 31 -36.89 -12.99 1.54
N ALA A 32 -36.53 -14.26 1.39
CA ALA A 32 -35.15 -14.72 1.43
C ALA A 32 -34.30 -14.11 0.30
N LYS A 33 -34.82 -14.01 -0.93
CA LYS A 33 -34.15 -13.33 -2.03
C LYS A 33 -33.87 -11.87 -1.71
N VAL A 34 -34.85 -11.13 -1.17
CA VAL A 34 -34.68 -9.72 -0.78
C VAL A 34 -33.54 -9.55 0.22
N VAL A 35 -33.46 -10.42 1.24
CA VAL A 35 -32.39 -10.39 2.24
C VAL A 35 -31.02 -10.60 1.58
N LEU A 36 -30.89 -11.57 0.68
CA LEU A 36 -29.64 -11.87 -0.02
C LEU A 36 -29.25 -10.74 -0.98
N TYR A 37 -30.19 -10.16 -1.72
CA TYR A 37 -29.93 -9.00 -2.59
C TYR A 37 -29.50 -7.79 -1.80
N THR A 38 -30.13 -7.53 -0.64
CA THR A 38 -29.73 -6.42 0.23
C THR A 38 -28.30 -6.62 0.73
N ALA A 39 -27.94 -7.83 1.17
CA ALA A 39 -26.58 -8.14 1.59
C ALA A 39 -25.58 -8.00 0.44
N LEU A 40 -25.94 -8.44 -0.77
CA LEU A 40 -25.09 -8.32 -1.97
C LEU A 40 -24.84 -6.85 -2.35
N ASN A 41 -25.86 -5.99 -2.19
CA ASN A 41 -25.73 -4.57 -2.47
C ASN A 41 -24.86 -3.81 -1.44
N THR A 42 -24.51 -4.45 -0.31
CA THR A 42 -23.53 -3.87 0.65
C THR A 42 -22.08 -4.20 0.28
N LEU A 43 -21.85 -5.00 -0.78
CA LEU A 43 -20.52 -5.25 -1.29
C LEU A 43 -19.96 -3.97 -1.93
N VAL A 44 -18.92 -3.44 -1.34
CA VAL A 44 -18.17 -2.32 -1.93
C VAL A 44 -17.00 -2.90 -2.71
N ILE A 45 -17.06 -2.76 -4.02
CA ILE A 45 -15.94 -3.10 -4.90
C ILE A 45 -15.18 -1.81 -5.17
N SER A 46 -13.97 -1.70 -4.64
CA SER A 46 -13.07 -0.59 -4.93
C SER A 46 -11.93 -1.06 -5.82
N GLU A 47 -11.67 -0.34 -6.89
CA GLU A 47 -10.51 -0.54 -7.75
C GLU A 47 -9.45 0.50 -7.42
N GLU A 48 -8.31 0.05 -6.91
CA GLU A 48 -7.15 0.91 -6.69
C GLU A 48 -6.14 0.69 -7.82
N ARG A 49 -5.78 1.75 -8.52
CA ARG A 49 -4.70 1.74 -9.52
C ARG A 49 -3.44 2.32 -8.90
N ILE A 50 -2.50 1.46 -8.57
CA ILE A 50 -1.24 1.87 -7.97
C ILE A 50 -0.14 1.79 -9.03
N PRO A 51 0.61 2.89 -9.26
CA PRO A 51 1.74 2.88 -10.19
C PRO A 51 2.80 1.85 -9.78
N LEU A 52 3.24 1.04 -10.76
CA LEU A 52 4.24 0.00 -10.50
C LEU A 52 5.56 0.54 -9.93
N PRO A 53 6.10 1.70 -10.37
CA PRO A 53 7.31 2.25 -9.77
C PRO A 53 7.15 2.56 -8.27
N ILE A 54 5.99 3.02 -7.83
CA ILE A 54 5.73 3.29 -6.40
C ILE A 54 5.71 2.00 -5.57
N LEU A 55 5.11 0.92 -6.10
CA LEU A 55 5.14 -0.39 -5.44
C LEU A 55 6.56 -0.94 -5.36
N ARG A 56 7.36 -0.76 -6.41
CA ARG A 56 8.77 -1.18 -6.40
C ARG A 56 9.60 -0.37 -5.41
N ALA A 57 9.44 0.94 -5.37
CA ALA A 57 10.10 1.77 -4.37
C ALA A 57 9.74 1.32 -2.94
N GLN A 58 8.47 1.05 -2.68
CA GLN A 58 8.01 0.56 -1.38
C GLN A 58 8.65 -0.79 -1.01
N ALA A 59 8.73 -1.73 -1.95
CA ALA A 59 9.36 -3.05 -1.71
C ALA A 59 10.86 -2.92 -1.43
N LEU A 60 11.58 -2.07 -2.19
CA LEU A 60 13.00 -1.82 -1.99
C LEU A 60 13.31 -1.18 -0.62
N ILE A 61 12.48 -0.25 -0.18
CA ILE A 61 12.60 0.36 1.15
C ILE A 61 12.30 -0.67 2.25
N ALA A 62 11.27 -1.50 2.09
CA ALA A 62 10.98 -2.56 3.04
C ALA A 62 12.14 -3.55 3.17
N GLN A 63 12.80 -3.90 2.07
CA GLN A 63 13.99 -4.74 2.07
C GLN A 63 15.17 -4.04 2.76
N ALA A 64 15.41 -2.77 2.45
CA ALA A 64 16.48 -1.99 3.06
C ALA A 64 16.34 -1.86 4.60
N ILE A 65 15.11 -1.86 5.13
CA ILE A 65 14.84 -1.83 6.57
C ILE A 65 15.23 -3.16 7.24
N THR A 66 15.02 -4.28 6.55
CA THR A 66 15.32 -5.62 7.10
C THR A 66 16.79 -5.98 7.02
N ASP A 67 17.54 -5.33 6.14
CA ASP A 67 18.96 -5.56 5.98
C ASP A 67 19.75 -4.79 7.06
N ASP A 68 20.46 -5.54 7.87
CA ASP A 68 21.31 -4.97 8.90
C ASP A 68 22.58 -4.39 8.29
N ALA A 69 22.72 -3.06 8.32
CA ALA A 69 23.90 -2.34 7.83
C ALA A 69 25.13 -2.47 8.76
N SER A 70 25.25 -3.59 9.50
CA SER A 70 26.28 -3.81 10.52
C SER A 70 27.70 -3.94 9.98
N ASN A 71 27.88 -4.22 8.70
CA ASN A 71 29.18 -4.30 8.05
C ASN A 71 29.18 -3.56 6.70
N GLU A 72 30.39 -3.27 6.16
CA GLU A 72 30.57 -2.47 4.95
C GLU A 72 29.92 -3.08 3.69
N ASP A 73 29.83 -4.40 3.59
CA ASP A 73 29.22 -5.04 2.42
C ASP A 73 27.69 -4.93 2.47
N LYS A 74 27.09 -5.18 3.62
CA LYS A 74 25.64 -4.96 3.83
C LYS A 74 25.24 -3.49 3.73
N LYS A 75 26.10 -2.60 4.17
CA LYS A 75 25.92 -1.16 3.99
C LYS A 75 25.85 -0.78 2.50
N LYS A 76 26.70 -1.35 1.66
CA LYS A 76 26.66 -1.18 0.21
C LYS A 76 25.35 -1.72 -0.38
N GLU A 77 24.88 -2.88 0.09
CA GLU A 77 23.60 -3.46 -0.34
C GLU A 77 22.42 -2.55 0.02
N VAL A 78 22.36 -2.06 1.25
CA VAL A 78 21.33 -1.10 1.68
C VAL A 78 21.37 0.18 0.84
N LEU A 79 22.56 0.73 0.58
CA LEU A 79 22.70 1.91 -0.27
C LEU A 79 22.24 1.65 -1.71
N ALA A 80 22.54 0.47 -2.27
CA ALA A 80 22.07 0.08 -3.60
C ALA A 80 20.54 -0.06 -3.66
N LEU A 81 19.91 -0.57 -2.60
CA LEU A 81 18.44 -0.62 -2.50
C LEU A 81 17.83 0.78 -2.44
N LEU A 82 18.45 1.71 -1.69
CA LEU A 82 18.02 3.10 -1.61
C LEU A 82 18.21 3.85 -2.95
N ASP A 83 19.31 3.59 -3.67
CA ASP A 83 19.54 4.14 -5.00
C ASP A 83 18.49 3.67 -6.00
N ASN A 84 18.16 2.38 -5.98
CA ASN A 84 17.10 1.83 -6.80
C ASN A 84 15.71 2.38 -6.44
N ALA A 85 15.42 2.56 -5.15
CA ALA A 85 14.16 3.16 -4.70
C ALA A 85 14.04 4.61 -5.17
N GLU A 86 15.11 5.41 -5.09
CA GLU A 86 15.15 6.78 -5.63
C GLU A 86 14.89 6.79 -7.13
N TYR A 87 15.53 5.88 -7.88
CA TYR A 87 15.30 5.75 -9.31
C TYR A 87 13.84 5.43 -9.64
N GLN A 88 13.19 4.55 -8.88
CA GLN A 88 11.77 4.24 -9.07
C GLN A 88 10.87 5.45 -8.79
N LEU A 89 11.22 6.30 -7.81
CA LEU A 89 10.49 7.53 -7.54
C LEU A 89 10.64 8.54 -8.68
N ILE A 90 11.85 8.74 -9.21
CA ILE A 90 12.11 9.58 -10.37
C ILE A 90 11.30 9.08 -11.58
N MET A 91 11.27 7.77 -11.79
CA MET A 91 10.49 7.15 -12.86
C MET A 91 8.99 7.40 -12.71
N ALA A 92 8.46 7.35 -11.47
CA ALA A 92 7.06 7.63 -11.20
C ALA A 92 6.72 9.11 -11.48
N GLU A 93 7.60 10.02 -11.10
CA GLU A 93 7.48 11.46 -11.35
C GLU A 93 7.48 11.77 -12.86
N GLU A 94 8.42 11.22 -13.61
CA GLU A 94 8.53 11.38 -15.06
C GLU A 94 7.30 10.83 -15.81
N LEU A 95 6.71 9.74 -15.31
CA LEU A 95 5.48 9.18 -15.84
C LEU A 95 4.23 9.99 -15.47
N GLY A 96 4.37 11.04 -14.66
CA GLY A 96 3.28 11.96 -14.31
C GLY A 96 2.35 11.45 -13.22
N TYR A 97 2.79 10.53 -12.38
CA TYR A 97 1.99 10.06 -11.25
C TYR A 97 2.12 11.03 -10.07
N GLY A 98 0.99 11.58 -9.63
CA GLY A 98 0.93 12.52 -8.51
C GLY A 98 1.27 13.98 -8.86
N ASP A 99 1.17 14.88 -7.89
CA ASP A 99 1.56 16.29 -8.05
C ASP A 99 3.09 16.42 -8.01
N ARG A 100 3.64 16.96 -9.10
CA ARG A 100 5.08 16.91 -9.39
C ARG A 100 5.97 17.63 -8.39
N ASP A 101 5.53 18.76 -7.83
CA ASP A 101 6.50 19.70 -7.27
C ASP A 101 6.78 19.57 -5.76
N ARG A 102 5.88 19.04 -4.96
CA ARG A 102 6.05 19.10 -3.51
C ARG A 102 6.33 17.76 -2.84
N GLU A 103 5.73 16.71 -3.32
CA GLU A 103 5.76 15.41 -2.64
C GLU A 103 6.95 14.58 -3.03
N TYR A 104 7.31 14.60 -4.31
CA TYR A 104 8.56 13.99 -4.77
C TYR A 104 9.77 14.70 -4.19
N GLU A 105 9.72 16.02 -4.05
CA GLU A 105 10.78 16.80 -3.41
C GLU A 105 10.99 16.36 -1.94
N GLU A 106 9.90 16.18 -1.20
CA GLU A 106 9.97 15.67 0.18
C GLU A 106 10.43 14.20 0.26
N LEU A 107 9.97 13.33 -0.63
CA LEU A 107 10.42 11.95 -0.71
C LEU A 107 11.91 11.88 -1.07
N ASN A 108 12.34 12.62 -2.09
CA ASN A 108 13.73 12.69 -2.53
C ASN A 108 14.66 13.28 -1.45
N LYS A 109 14.19 14.28 -0.70
CA LYS A 109 14.94 14.81 0.45
C LYS A 109 15.13 13.74 1.52
N THR A 110 14.06 13.04 1.87
CA THR A 110 14.11 12.02 2.93
C THR A 110 15.00 10.84 2.53
N ILE A 111 14.98 10.40 1.26
CA ILE A 111 15.86 9.30 0.81
C ILE A 111 17.34 9.72 0.80
N LYS A 112 17.64 10.98 0.49
CA LYS A 112 19.00 11.54 0.58
C LYS A 112 19.49 11.59 2.04
N GLU A 113 18.64 12.00 2.97
CA GLU A 113 18.92 11.97 4.40
C GLU A 113 19.19 10.54 4.88
N LEU A 114 18.40 9.55 4.44
CA LEU A 114 18.61 8.13 4.72
C LEU A 114 19.96 7.63 4.22
N LYS A 115 20.29 7.89 2.96
CA LYS A 115 21.58 7.50 2.38
C LYS A 115 22.76 8.09 3.15
N LYS A 116 22.64 9.35 3.56
CA LYS A 116 23.66 9.98 4.39
C LYS A 116 23.78 9.32 5.75
N SER A 117 22.67 9.08 6.44
CA SER A 117 22.68 8.41 7.74
C SER A 117 23.30 7.01 7.67
N VAL A 118 22.96 6.22 6.65
CA VAL A 118 23.55 4.89 6.41
C VAL A 118 25.05 5.00 6.14
N LYS A 119 25.50 5.97 5.34
CA LYS A 119 26.93 6.20 5.06
C LYS A 119 27.72 6.55 6.32
N ASP A 120 27.14 7.37 7.18
CA ASP A 120 27.77 7.90 8.38
C ASP A 120 27.65 6.95 9.59
N ASN A 121 27.12 5.73 9.40
CA ASN A 121 26.80 4.76 10.46
C ASN A 121 25.87 5.33 11.55
N GLY A 122 25.00 6.27 11.16
CA GLY A 122 24.00 6.85 12.05
C GLY A 122 22.81 5.89 12.26
N ASP A 123 22.04 6.16 13.33
CA ASP A 123 20.75 5.49 13.52
C ASP A 123 19.77 5.95 12.46
N SER A 124 19.53 5.10 11.47
CA SER A 124 18.65 5.38 10.35
C SER A 124 17.23 4.86 10.52
N GLN A 125 16.93 4.12 11.59
CA GLN A 125 15.65 3.44 11.78
C GLN A 125 14.46 4.43 11.82
N ALA A 126 14.59 5.52 12.55
CA ALA A 126 13.56 6.55 12.60
C ALA A 126 13.32 7.23 11.24
N LEU A 127 14.38 7.41 10.44
CA LEU A 127 14.29 7.95 9.08
C LEU A 127 13.63 6.96 8.12
N PHE A 128 13.90 5.66 8.25
CA PHE A 128 13.24 4.62 7.49
C PHE A 128 11.74 4.57 7.76
N GLU A 129 11.31 4.61 9.02
CA GLU A 129 9.90 4.61 9.38
C GLU A 129 9.21 5.89 8.89
N LYS A 130 9.85 7.05 9.00
CA LYS A 130 9.35 8.30 8.46
C LYS A 130 9.16 8.24 6.93
N PHE A 131 10.13 7.67 6.21
CA PHE A 131 10.05 7.53 4.76
C PHE A 131 8.96 6.56 4.35
N LYS A 132 8.87 5.42 5.01
CA LYS A 132 7.83 4.40 4.80
C LYS A 132 6.43 4.98 4.98
N THR A 133 6.22 5.77 6.03
CA THR A 133 4.94 6.44 6.29
C THR A 133 4.61 7.45 5.18
N LYS A 134 5.56 8.33 4.82
CA LYS A 134 5.37 9.29 3.73
C LYS A 134 5.05 8.61 2.39
N LEU A 135 5.76 7.53 2.06
CA LEU A 135 5.53 6.78 0.83
C LEU A 135 4.18 6.06 0.83
N ALA A 136 3.73 5.55 1.99
CA ALA A 136 2.41 4.94 2.14
C ALA A 136 1.28 5.96 1.99
N ASP A 137 1.43 7.15 2.55
CA ASP A 137 0.46 8.25 2.42
C ASP A 137 0.40 8.76 0.98
N PHE A 138 1.55 8.94 0.35
CA PHE A 138 1.65 9.28 -1.07
C PHE A 138 0.94 8.23 -1.94
N LYS A 139 1.23 6.94 -1.70
CA LYS A 139 0.58 5.84 -2.43
C LYS A 139 -0.94 5.89 -2.29
N LYS A 140 -1.48 6.08 -1.09
CA LYS A 140 -2.94 6.16 -0.86
C LYS A 140 -3.58 7.29 -1.65
N ARG A 141 -2.92 8.43 -1.74
CA ARG A 141 -3.45 9.60 -2.42
C ARG A 141 -3.46 9.47 -3.94
N ILE A 142 -2.47 8.81 -4.52
CA ILE A 142 -2.40 8.58 -5.97
C ILE A 142 -3.13 7.31 -6.42
N ALA A 143 -3.55 6.46 -5.50
CA ALA A 143 -4.36 5.28 -5.75
C ALA A 143 -5.83 5.69 -5.89
N SER A 144 -6.22 6.05 -7.08
CA SER A 144 -7.60 6.37 -7.44
C SER A 144 -8.10 5.46 -8.55
#